data_4ab6aeb1f4e0bc1c7fcfd3108d33928d
#
_entry.id   4ab6aeb1f4e0bc1c7fcfd3108d33928d
#
_cell.length_a   1.000
_cell.length_b   1.000
_cell.length_c   1.000
_cell.angle_alpha   90.00
_cell.angle_beta   90.00
_cell.angle_gamma   90.00
#
_symmetry.space_group_name_H-M   'P 1'
#
loop_
_entity.id
_entity.type
_entity.pdbx_description
1 polymer ?
#
loop_
_entity_poly.entity_id
_entity_poly.type
_entity_poly.pdbx_seq_one_letter_code
_entity_poly.pdbx_strand_id
1 'polypeptide(L)'
;DTYHVEEGRTLVSSKVIRCFKNGDSDEFKKIGQMIELVVPVKSADVSQVQGAMLVNISGSEIAAIAGDLEQKGILIICIIIVLSLFLAYILSTVLVKPLARVTKAIEDLTDGYQQDEISVPDYTETELITDAFNKMLARMKVLDESRSEFVSNVSHELKTPMTSMKVLADSLVGQQGVPEDLYQEFMRDITAEIDRENRIITDLLTLVKMDKKNADLQIQHMSINQLLEDILKRLRPIADKRNIDLILDSFRPVEADVDELKFTSAISNLVENAIKYNVDDGWVRVSLDADHKFFYVTVADSGMGIPEDSLSRIFERFYRVDKSHSREIGGTGLGLAITKSAVLMHKGSLTVTSTEGQGSCFLVKIPLTYIAS
;
A
#
# COMPACT_ATOMS: atom_id res chain seq x y z
N ASP A 1 -58.48 -55.63 17.64
CA ASP A 1 -59.11 -56.39 18.72
C ASP A 1 -60.33 -57.15 18.25
N THR A 2 -60.14 -58.30 17.66
CA THR A 2 -61.26 -59.14 17.35
C THR A 2 -60.95 -60.53 17.76
N TYR A 3 -61.45 -60.86 18.93
CA TYR A 3 -61.48 -62.24 19.38
C TYR A 3 -62.58 -62.99 18.62
N HIS A 4 -62.21 -63.48 17.42
CA HIS A 4 -63.06 -64.45 16.75
C HIS A 4 -62.60 -65.83 17.18
N VAL A 5 -63.30 -66.41 18.17
CA VAL A 5 -63.17 -67.81 18.49
C VAL A 5 -64.04 -68.56 17.50
N GLU A 6 -63.42 -69.21 16.49
CA GLU A 6 -64.09 -70.09 15.57
C GLU A 6 -64.16 -71.52 16.21
N GLU A 7 -65.22 -71.81 16.95
CA GLU A 7 -65.45 -73.11 17.53
C GLU A 7 -65.93 -74.09 16.45
N GLY A 8 -65.35 -75.28 16.42
CA GLY A 8 -65.80 -76.38 15.59
C GLY A 8 -65.19 -76.49 14.21
N ARG A 9 -64.25 -75.59 13.78
CA ARG A 9 -63.53 -75.74 12.52
C ARG A 9 -62.22 -76.55 12.69
N THR A 10 -62.01 -77.51 11.77
CA THR A 10 -60.76 -78.27 11.72
C THR A 10 -59.73 -77.52 10.94
N LEU A 11 -58.74 -76.94 11.57
CA LEU A 11 -57.62 -76.27 10.97
C LEU A 11 -56.55 -77.28 10.58
N VAL A 12 -56.43 -77.62 9.30
CA VAL A 12 -55.37 -78.53 8.81
C VAL A 12 -54.21 -77.63 8.28
N SER A 13 -53.38 -77.12 9.16
CA SER A 13 -52.12 -76.43 8.81
C SER A 13 -50.96 -77.38 9.11
N SER A 14 -50.05 -77.51 8.13
CA SER A 14 -48.81 -78.32 8.30
C SER A 14 -47.95 -77.78 9.43
N LYS A 15 -48.06 -76.53 9.77
CA LYS A 15 -47.32 -75.85 10.86
C LYS A 15 -47.90 -76.22 12.22
N VAL A 16 -49.24 -76.25 12.35
CA VAL A 16 -49.94 -76.66 13.56
C VAL A 16 -49.67 -78.15 13.84
N ILE A 17 -49.67 -78.99 12.79
CA ILE A 17 -49.35 -80.43 12.92
C ILE A 17 -47.88 -80.60 13.38
N ARG A 18 -46.95 -79.80 12.87
CA ARG A 18 -45.54 -79.90 13.29
C ARG A 18 -45.34 -79.41 14.72
N CYS A 19 -46.03 -78.39 15.15
CA CYS A 19 -46.06 -77.89 16.49
C CYS A 19 -46.54 -78.91 17.50
N PHE A 20 -47.61 -79.63 17.15
CA PHE A 20 -48.11 -80.73 17.95
C PHE A 20 -47.13 -81.94 18.05
N LYS A 21 -46.39 -82.22 16.96
CA LYS A 21 -45.46 -83.35 16.88
C LYS A 21 -44.13 -83.07 17.60
N ASN A 22 -43.61 -81.90 17.47
CA ASN A 22 -42.25 -81.57 17.96
C ASN A 22 -42.26 -80.81 19.29
N GLY A 23 -43.40 -80.21 19.67
CA GLY A 23 -43.47 -79.41 20.91
C GLY A 23 -42.72 -78.04 20.87
N ASP A 24 -42.23 -77.63 19.72
CA ASP A 24 -41.49 -76.38 19.54
C ASP A 24 -42.35 -75.33 18.79
N SER A 25 -42.12 -74.08 19.11
CA SER A 25 -42.68 -72.95 18.33
C SER A 25 -42.05 -72.93 16.94
N ASP A 26 -42.85 -72.83 15.91
CA ASP A 26 -42.36 -72.71 14.54
C ASP A 26 -41.79 -71.24 14.34
N GLU A 27 -40.63 -71.16 13.65
CA GLU A 27 -39.99 -69.87 13.36
C GLU A 27 -40.89 -68.92 12.51
N PHE A 28 -40.72 -67.63 12.75
CA PHE A 28 -41.40 -66.60 12.00
C PHE A 28 -41.25 -66.78 10.49
N LYS A 29 -42.31 -67.15 9.81
CA LYS A 29 -42.29 -67.15 8.34
C LYS A 29 -43.25 -66.14 7.78
N LYS A 30 -42.68 -65.17 7.03
CA LYS A 30 -43.48 -64.19 6.31
C LYS A 30 -44.14 -64.85 5.11
N ILE A 31 -45.46 -64.98 5.12
CA ILE A 31 -46.25 -65.47 3.98
C ILE A 31 -47.02 -64.29 3.42
N GLY A 32 -46.50 -63.65 2.35
CA GLY A 32 -47.09 -62.42 1.79
C GLY A 32 -47.07 -61.27 2.77
N GLN A 33 -48.22 -60.70 3.06
CA GLN A 33 -48.40 -59.56 3.99
C GLN A 33 -48.75 -59.98 5.41
N MET A 34 -48.79 -61.29 5.69
CA MET A 34 -49.15 -61.86 7.01
C MET A 34 -47.93 -62.60 7.67
N ILE A 35 -47.77 -62.38 8.93
CA ILE A 35 -46.81 -63.13 9.77
C ILE A 35 -47.63 -64.11 10.59
N GLU A 36 -47.42 -65.40 10.35
CA GLU A 36 -48.02 -66.42 11.11
C GLU A 36 -47.02 -66.96 12.16
N LEU A 37 -47.45 -67.00 13.41
CA LEU A 37 -46.72 -67.61 14.52
C LEU A 37 -47.54 -68.72 15.16
N VAL A 38 -47.02 -69.92 15.27
CA VAL A 38 -47.69 -71.04 15.94
C VAL A 38 -46.89 -71.31 17.25
N VAL A 39 -47.59 -71.21 18.37
CA VAL A 39 -47.00 -71.43 19.73
C VAL A 39 -47.69 -72.62 20.40
N PRO A 40 -46.94 -73.63 20.88
CA PRO A 40 -47.52 -74.75 21.59
C PRO A 40 -48.02 -74.31 22.97
N VAL A 41 -49.24 -74.73 23.30
CA VAL A 41 -49.79 -74.57 24.64
C VAL A 41 -49.55 -75.88 25.38
N LYS A 42 -48.64 -75.81 26.39
CA LYS A 42 -48.30 -77.02 27.21
C LYS A 42 -49.03 -76.97 28.54
N SER A 43 -49.43 -78.14 29.06
CA SER A 43 -49.96 -78.23 30.43
C SER A 43 -48.88 -78.05 31.46
N ALA A 44 -49.19 -77.45 32.61
CA ALA A 44 -48.26 -77.23 33.68
C ALA A 44 -47.74 -78.55 34.30
N ASP A 45 -48.53 -79.63 34.21
CA ASP A 45 -48.20 -80.90 34.90
C ASP A 45 -47.59 -81.98 33.98
N VAL A 46 -47.70 -81.89 32.70
CA VAL A 46 -47.22 -82.90 31.73
C VAL A 46 -46.65 -82.20 30.50
N SER A 47 -45.40 -82.56 30.09
CA SER A 47 -44.75 -81.99 28.90
C SER A 47 -45.48 -82.28 27.58
N GLN A 48 -46.75 -82.70 27.60
CA GLN A 48 -47.57 -82.87 26.39
C GLN A 48 -48.22 -81.59 25.92
N VAL A 49 -48.11 -81.33 24.62
CA VAL A 49 -48.74 -80.20 23.97
C VAL A 49 -50.27 -80.46 23.94
N GLN A 50 -51.03 -79.63 24.67
CA GLN A 50 -52.50 -79.72 24.74
C GLN A 50 -53.19 -78.89 23.64
N GLY A 51 -52.51 -77.94 23.08
CA GLY A 51 -53.07 -77.11 22.06
C GLY A 51 -51.97 -76.30 21.29
N ALA A 52 -52.33 -75.72 20.23
CA ALA A 52 -51.46 -74.73 19.48
C ALA A 52 -52.21 -73.47 19.31
N MET A 53 -51.54 -72.40 19.66
CA MET A 53 -52.06 -71.04 19.45
C MET A 53 -51.52 -70.50 18.13
N LEU A 54 -52.40 -70.15 17.17
CA LEU A 54 -52.05 -69.56 15.91
C LEU A 54 -52.25 -68.04 16.05
N VAL A 55 -51.20 -67.29 15.94
CA VAL A 55 -51.24 -65.84 15.96
C VAL A 55 -50.97 -65.37 14.55
N ASN A 56 -51.92 -64.71 13.97
CA ASN A 56 -51.82 -64.05 12.65
C ASN A 56 -51.67 -62.56 12.84
N ILE A 57 -50.51 -62.05 12.48
CA ILE A 57 -50.25 -60.59 12.49
C ILE A 57 -50.35 -60.08 11.06
N SER A 58 -51.24 -59.16 10.81
CA SER A 58 -51.38 -58.52 9.50
C SER A 58 -50.19 -57.51 9.32
N GLY A 59 -49.38 -57.78 8.30
CA GLY A 59 -48.33 -56.85 7.88
C GLY A 59 -48.83 -55.65 7.05
N SER A 60 -50.11 -55.64 6.74
CA SER A 60 -50.69 -54.57 5.88
C SER A 60 -50.65 -53.18 6.55
N GLU A 61 -50.89 -53.16 7.84
CA GLU A 61 -50.78 -51.88 8.59
C GLU A 61 -49.33 -51.38 8.68
N ILE A 62 -48.37 -52.27 8.86
CA ILE A 62 -46.94 -51.94 8.88
C ILE A 62 -46.50 -51.45 7.50
N ALA A 63 -46.97 -52.11 6.40
CA ALA A 63 -46.67 -51.71 5.06
C ALA A 63 -47.32 -50.35 4.71
N ALA A 64 -48.53 -50.11 5.20
CA ALA A 64 -49.22 -48.81 5.02
C ALA A 64 -48.48 -47.66 5.74
N ILE A 65 -48.07 -47.89 7.02
CA ILE A 65 -47.28 -46.94 7.79
C ILE A 65 -45.94 -46.71 7.13
N ALA A 66 -45.24 -47.76 6.65
CA ALA A 66 -43.96 -47.61 5.92
C ALA A 66 -44.13 -46.82 4.63
N GLY A 67 -45.19 -47.04 3.87
CA GLY A 67 -45.48 -46.26 2.66
C GLY A 67 -45.79 -44.77 2.93
N ASP A 68 -46.55 -44.51 4.01
CA ASP A 68 -46.85 -43.13 4.44
C ASP A 68 -45.57 -42.39 4.89
N LEU A 69 -44.70 -43.08 5.62
CA LEU A 69 -43.40 -42.56 6.04
C LEU A 69 -42.46 -42.28 4.83
N GLU A 70 -42.42 -43.20 3.85
CA GLU A 70 -41.65 -43.02 2.62
C GLU A 70 -42.15 -41.84 1.81
N GLN A 71 -43.46 -41.70 1.64
CA GLN A 71 -44.07 -40.57 0.94
C GLN A 71 -43.78 -39.23 1.65
N LYS A 72 -43.91 -39.20 2.98
CA LYS A 72 -43.57 -38.03 3.80
C LYS A 72 -42.08 -37.71 3.72
N GLY A 73 -41.22 -38.76 3.75
CA GLY A 73 -39.77 -38.63 3.59
C GLY A 73 -39.38 -37.98 2.26
N ILE A 74 -39.98 -38.42 1.14
CA ILE A 74 -39.77 -37.84 -0.19
C ILE A 74 -40.20 -36.38 -0.21
N LEU A 75 -41.36 -36.06 0.38
CA LEU A 75 -41.86 -34.69 0.43
C LEU A 75 -40.90 -33.76 1.23
N ILE A 76 -40.37 -34.24 2.37
CA ILE A 76 -39.39 -33.48 3.16
C ILE A 76 -38.11 -33.25 2.36
N ILE A 77 -37.61 -34.27 1.65
CA ILE A 77 -36.41 -34.15 0.81
C ILE A 77 -36.64 -33.10 -0.30
N CYS A 78 -37.80 -33.13 -0.97
CA CYS A 78 -38.15 -32.14 -2.00
C CYS A 78 -38.17 -30.71 -1.42
N ILE A 79 -38.77 -30.53 -0.24
CA ILE A 79 -38.80 -29.23 0.44
C ILE A 79 -37.39 -28.73 0.74
N ILE A 80 -36.52 -29.61 1.27
CA ILE A 80 -35.11 -29.28 1.59
C ILE A 80 -34.34 -28.88 0.31
N ILE A 81 -34.53 -29.57 -0.81
CA ILE A 81 -33.91 -29.28 -2.08
C ILE A 81 -34.36 -27.89 -2.57
N VAL A 82 -35.67 -27.60 -2.58
CA VAL A 82 -36.21 -26.32 -3.00
C VAL A 82 -35.66 -25.19 -2.10
N LEU A 83 -35.64 -25.41 -0.78
CA LEU A 83 -35.11 -24.43 0.17
C LEU A 83 -33.60 -24.18 -0.04
N SER A 84 -32.82 -25.22 -0.29
CA SER A 84 -31.38 -25.12 -0.56
C SER A 84 -31.08 -24.36 -1.85
N LEU A 85 -31.85 -24.62 -2.93
CA LEU A 85 -31.75 -23.89 -4.20
C LEU A 85 -32.11 -22.42 -4.02
N PHE A 86 -33.17 -22.14 -3.27
CA PHE A 86 -33.58 -20.77 -2.96
C PHE A 86 -32.52 -20.02 -2.14
N LEU A 87 -31.93 -20.67 -1.13
CA LEU A 87 -30.85 -20.11 -0.33
C LEU A 87 -29.60 -19.88 -1.18
N ALA A 88 -29.22 -20.82 -2.06
CA ALA A 88 -28.10 -20.68 -2.98
C ALA A 88 -28.31 -19.51 -3.96
N TYR A 89 -29.54 -19.32 -4.44
CA TYR A 89 -29.89 -18.17 -5.29
C TYR A 89 -29.75 -16.84 -4.55
N ILE A 90 -30.24 -16.75 -3.31
CA ILE A 90 -30.07 -15.54 -2.48
C ILE A 90 -28.58 -15.28 -2.24
N LEU A 91 -27.83 -16.28 -1.83
CA LEU A 91 -26.39 -16.16 -1.55
C LEU A 91 -25.62 -15.66 -2.79
N SER A 92 -25.95 -16.19 -3.97
CA SER A 92 -25.37 -15.77 -5.24
C SER A 92 -25.68 -14.31 -5.57
N THR A 93 -26.92 -13.87 -5.39
CA THR A 93 -27.32 -12.50 -5.72
C THR A 93 -26.83 -11.48 -4.71
N VAL A 94 -26.77 -11.85 -3.44
CA VAL A 94 -26.41 -10.97 -2.33
C VAL A 94 -24.90 -10.86 -2.14
N LEU A 95 -24.14 -11.95 -2.18
CA LEU A 95 -22.70 -11.95 -1.90
C LEU A 95 -21.83 -11.93 -3.16
N VAL A 96 -22.17 -12.71 -4.19
CA VAL A 96 -21.28 -12.89 -5.34
C VAL A 96 -21.37 -11.74 -6.34
N LYS A 97 -22.57 -11.27 -6.65
CA LYS A 97 -22.75 -10.19 -7.65
C LYS A 97 -22.05 -8.88 -7.29
N PRO A 98 -22.13 -8.35 -6.08
CA PRO A 98 -21.42 -7.14 -5.70
C PRO A 98 -19.89 -7.29 -5.83
N LEU A 99 -19.36 -8.44 -5.40
CA LEU A 99 -17.92 -8.72 -5.52
C LEU A 99 -17.47 -8.77 -6.99
N ALA A 100 -18.28 -9.41 -7.86
CA ALA A 100 -18.03 -9.46 -9.31
C ALA A 100 -18.05 -8.07 -9.95
N ARG A 101 -18.89 -7.13 -9.46
CA ARG A 101 -18.89 -5.73 -9.92
C ARG A 101 -17.60 -5.01 -9.51
N VAL A 102 -17.13 -5.19 -8.28
CA VAL A 102 -15.85 -4.63 -7.83
C VAL A 102 -14.71 -5.14 -8.70
N THR A 103 -14.65 -6.46 -8.94
CA THR A 103 -13.61 -7.07 -9.79
C THR A 103 -13.65 -6.51 -11.21
N LYS A 104 -14.84 -6.43 -11.80
CA LYS A 104 -15.01 -5.89 -13.15
C LYS A 104 -14.61 -4.41 -13.23
N ALA A 105 -14.98 -3.59 -12.23
CA ALA A 105 -14.60 -2.19 -12.19
C ALA A 105 -13.07 -2.01 -12.08
N ILE A 106 -12.37 -2.93 -11.38
CA ILE A 106 -10.91 -2.97 -11.31
C ILE A 106 -10.30 -3.38 -12.67
N GLU A 107 -10.88 -4.37 -13.36
CA GLU A 107 -10.43 -4.79 -14.70
C GLU A 107 -10.60 -3.66 -15.72
N ASP A 108 -11.76 -3.00 -15.74
CA ASP A 108 -12.07 -1.89 -16.65
C ASP A 108 -11.05 -0.72 -16.48
N LEU A 109 -10.54 -0.50 -15.27
CA LEU A 109 -9.46 0.47 -15.01
C LEU A 109 -8.10 0.04 -15.57
N THR A 110 -7.78 -1.26 -15.55
CA THR A 110 -6.51 -1.79 -16.09
C THR A 110 -6.48 -1.71 -17.63
N ASP A 111 -7.63 -1.76 -18.27
CA ASP A 111 -7.76 -1.67 -19.73
C ASP A 111 -7.82 -0.22 -20.27
N GLY A 112 -7.61 0.77 -19.40
CA GLY A 112 -7.47 2.19 -19.78
C GLY A 112 -8.78 2.97 -19.87
N TYR A 113 -9.89 2.43 -19.36
CA TYR A 113 -11.11 3.21 -19.15
C TYR A 113 -10.92 4.15 -17.96
N GLN A 114 -10.99 5.46 -18.26
CA GLN A 114 -10.88 6.52 -17.23
C GLN A 114 -12.18 6.57 -16.40
N GLN A 115 -12.33 5.68 -15.42
CA GLN A 115 -13.22 5.94 -14.31
C GLN A 115 -12.40 6.59 -13.17
N ASP A 116 -12.77 7.81 -12.81
CA ASP A 116 -12.06 8.54 -11.75
C ASP A 116 -12.29 7.93 -10.36
N GLU A 117 -13.41 7.22 -10.13
CA GLU A 117 -13.71 6.55 -8.87
C GLU A 117 -14.56 5.30 -9.09
N ILE A 118 -14.27 4.23 -8.35
CA ILE A 118 -15.11 3.05 -8.26
C ILE A 118 -16.14 3.28 -7.16
N SER A 119 -17.45 3.12 -7.50
CA SER A 119 -18.52 3.18 -6.52
C SER A 119 -19.40 1.93 -6.63
N VAL A 120 -19.41 1.10 -5.58
CA VAL A 120 -20.28 -0.07 -5.46
C VAL A 120 -20.95 0.00 -4.08
N PRO A 121 -22.04 0.80 -3.94
CA PRO A 121 -22.68 1.09 -2.66
C PRO A 121 -23.65 -0.01 -2.21
N ASP A 122 -23.36 -1.28 -2.51
CA ASP A 122 -24.29 -2.38 -2.24
C ASP A 122 -24.22 -2.82 -0.75
N TYR A 123 -23.02 -2.81 -0.15
CA TYR A 123 -22.78 -3.22 1.26
C TYR A 123 -21.62 -2.43 1.86
N THR A 124 -21.62 -2.32 3.20
CA THR A 124 -20.56 -1.64 3.97
C THR A 124 -19.17 -2.22 3.67
N GLU A 125 -19.06 -3.53 3.49
CA GLU A 125 -17.81 -4.21 3.19
C GLU A 125 -17.30 -3.90 1.77
N THR A 126 -18.17 -3.84 0.78
CA THR A 126 -17.79 -3.45 -0.58
C THR A 126 -17.46 -1.97 -0.66
N GLU A 127 -18.14 -1.12 0.09
CA GLU A 127 -17.84 0.31 0.21
C GLU A 127 -16.44 0.53 0.82
N LEU A 128 -16.08 -0.19 1.90
CA LEU A 128 -14.75 -0.13 2.50
C LEU A 128 -13.64 -0.56 1.52
N ILE A 129 -13.89 -1.61 0.73
CA ILE A 129 -12.93 -2.09 -0.28
C ILE A 129 -12.76 -1.04 -1.38
N THR A 130 -13.85 -0.50 -1.92
CA THR A 130 -13.81 0.52 -2.98
C THR A 130 -13.18 1.82 -2.49
N ASP A 131 -13.43 2.22 -1.25
CA ASP A 131 -12.81 3.40 -0.64
C ASP A 131 -11.29 3.24 -0.46
N ALA A 132 -10.85 2.06 0.02
CA ALA A 132 -9.42 1.75 0.11
C ALA A 132 -8.75 1.72 -1.27
N PHE A 133 -9.43 1.19 -2.28
CA PHE A 133 -8.94 1.14 -3.66
C PHE A 133 -8.88 2.54 -4.29
N ASN A 134 -9.93 3.36 -4.10
CA ASN A 134 -9.95 4.75 -4.57
C ASN A 134 -8.82 5.59 -3.95
N LYS A 135 -8.53 5.39 -2.66
CA LYS A 135 -7.37 6.01 -2.00
C LYS A 135 -6.04 5.57 -2.65
N MET A 136 -5.94 4.31 -3.04
CA MET A 136 -4.76 3.80 -3.75
C MET A 136 -4.66 4.40 -5.16
N LEU A 137 -5.76 4.46 -5.91
CA LEU A 137 -5.82 5.10 -7.24
C LEU A 137 -5.43 6.58 -7.17
N ALA A 138 -5.98 7.33 -6.22
CA ALA A 138 -5.63 8.74 -6.01
C ALA A 138 -4.11 8.91 -5.76
N ARG A 139 -3.51 8.04 -4.95
CA ARG A 139 -2.06 8.06 -4.73
C ARG A 139 -1.27 7.71 -6.00
N MET A 140 -1.73 6.72 -6.78
CA MET A 140 -1.08 6.37 -8.05
C MET A 140 -1.16 7.53 -9.05
N LYS A 141 -2.31 8.19 -9.17
CA LYS A 141 -2.51 9.36 -10.05
C LYS A 141 -1.55 10.49 -9.68
N VAL A 142 -1.46 10.85 -8.40
CA VAL A 142 -0.51 11.86 -7.91
C VAL A 142 0.94 11.48 -8.21
N LEU A 143 1.30 10.20 -8.08
CA LEU A 143 2.65 9.73 -8.40
C LEU A 143 2.95 9.80 -9.90
N ASP A 144 1.98 9.43 -10.75
CA ASP A 144 2.15 9.47 -12.22
C ASP A 144 2.20 10.91 -12.74
N GLU A 145 1.34 11.79 -12.23
CA GLU A 145 1.38 13.22 -12.50
C GLU A 145 2.72 13.83 -12.09
N SER A 146 3.20 13.54 -10.88
CA SER A 146 4.51 14.00 -10.39
C SER A 146 5.67 13.47 -11.25
N ARG A 147 5.59 12.22 -11.72
CA ARG A 147 6.57 11.62 -12.62
C ARG A 147 6.55 12.30 -13.99
N SER A 148 5.37 12.54 -14.55
CA SER A 148 5.19 13.20 -15.85
C SER A 148 5.71 14.64 -15.80
N GLU A 149 5.36 15.38 -14.74
CA GLU A 149 5.86 16.73 -14.49
C GLU A 149 7.39 16.75 -14.34
N PHE A 150 7.95 15.78 -13.61
CA PHE A 150 9.40 15.64 -13.48
C PHE A 150 10.08 15.47 -14.84
N VAL A 151 9.60 14.56 -15.70
CA VAL A 151 10.17 14.35 -17.05
C VAL A 151 10.05 15.59 -17.92
N SER A 152 8.91 16.27 -17.86
CA SER A 152 8.68 17.53 -18.57
C SER A 152 9.66 18.61 -18.11
N ASN A 153 9.80 18.80 -16.80
CA ASN A 153 10.69 19.81 -16.23
C ASN A 153 12.17 19.51 -16.55
N VAL A 154 12.60 18.23 -16.46
CA VAL A 154 13.96 17.83 -16.91
C VAL A 154 14.18 18.20 -18.37
N SER A 155 13.23 17.89 -19.24
CA SER A 155 13.35 18.18 -20.67
C SER A 155 13.46 19.68 -20.93
N HIS A 156 12.69 20.49 -20.22
CA HIS A 156 12.73 21.95 -20.33
C HIS A 156 14.02 22.55 -19.79
N GLU A 157 14.49 22.09 -18.62
CA GLU A 157 15.70 22.63 -17.97
C GLU A 157 16.99 22.21 -18.71
N LEU A 158 16.99 21.09 -19.44
CA LEU A 158 18.11 20.71 -20.32
C LEU A 158 18.04 21.39 -21.69
N LYS A 159 16.86 21.61 -22.27
CA LYS A 159 16.71 22.21 -23.60
C LYS A 159 17.14 23.69 -23.62
N THR A 160 16.89 24.43 -22.57
CA THR A 160 17.18 25.86 -22.47
C THR A 160 18.69 26.15 -22.60
N PRO A 161 19.61 25.57 -21.78
CA PRO A 161 21.05 25.77 -21.90
C PRO A 161 21.59 25.30 -23.26
N MET A 162 21.14 24.14 -23.75
CA MET A 162 21.54 23.60 -25.06
C MET A 162 21.18 24.60 -26.19
N THR A 163 19.99 25.22 -26.13
CA THR A 163 19.57 26.20 -27.13
C THR A 163 20.40 27.48 -27.02
N SER A 164 20.70 27.94 -25.80
CA SER A 164 21.57 29.14 -25.57
C SER A 164 22.97 28.89 -26.12
N MET A 165 23.61 27.78 -25.77
CA MET A 165 24.91 27.39 -26.30
C MET A 165 24.93 27.34 -27.83
N LYS A 166 23.87 26.74 -28.43
CA LYS A 166 23.75 26.64 -29.88
C LYS A 166 23.69 28.05 -30.54
N VAL A 167 22.87 28.98 -30.01
CA VAL A 167 22.75 30.32 -30.52
C VAL A 167 24.07 31.08 -30.43
N LEU A 168 24.80 30.96 -29.31
CA LEU A 168 26.13 31.56 -29.15
C LEU A 168 27.13 30.99 -30.16
N ALA A 169 27.15 29.67 -30.30
CA ALA A 169 28.05 28.99 -31.26
C ALA A 169 27.72 29.37 -32.72
N ASP A 170 26.42 29.34 -33.09
CA ASP A 170 25.98 29.74 -34.46
C ASP A 170 26.32 31.20 -34.77
N SER A 171 26.26 32.07 -33.75
CA SER A 171 26.66 33.49 -33.89
C SER A 171 28.17 33.65 -34.18
N LEU A 172 29.01 32.82 -33.55
CA LEU A 172 30.44 32.79 -33.81
C LEU A 172 30.79 32.27 -35.21
N VAL A 173 30.13 31.18 -35.63
CA VAL A 173 30.39 30.53 -36.93
C VAL A 173 29.89 31.39 -38.09
N GLY A 174 28.83 32.19 -37.88
CA GLY A 174 28.23 33.05 -38.93
C GLY A 174 28.95 34.36 -39.18
N GLN A 175 29.91 34.77 -38.34
CA GLN A 175 30.60 36.05 -38.44
C GLN A 175 32.06 35.89 -38.87
N GLN A 176 32.51 36.62 -39.92
CA GLN A 176 33.91 36.69 -40.28
C GLN A 176 34.58 37.88 -39.56
N GLY A 177 35.74 37.67 -38.91
CA GLY A 177 36.51 38.70 -38.27
C GLY A 177 35.98 39.14 -36.89
N VAL A 178 35.44 38.17 -36.13
CA VAL A 178 35.00 38.41 -34.73
C VAL A 178 36.18 38.96 -33.93
N PRO A 179 36.03 40.10 -33.21
CA PRO A 179 37.08 40.59 -32.29
C PRO A 179 37.42 39.54 -31.24
N GLU A 180 38.70 39.45 -30.90
CA GLU A 180 39.22 38.47 -29.94
C GLU A 180 38.49 38.56 -28.58
N ASP A 181 38.23 39.77 -28.08
CA ASP A 181 37.52 39.99 -26.81
C ASP A 181 36.10 39.41 -26.84
N LEU A 182 35.37 39.60 -27.96
CA LEU A 182 34.02 39.10 -28.13
C LEU A 182 34.01 37.57 -28.29
N TYR A 183 35.02 36.99 -28.96
CA TYR A 183 35.20 35.56 -29.06
C TYR A 183 35.42 34.94 -27.67
N GLN A 184 36.27 35.58 -26.86
CA GLN A 184 36.52 35.12 -25.50
C GLN A 184 35.29 35.24 -24.58
N GLU A 185 34.47 36.29 -24.75
CA GLU A 185 33.21 36.44 -24.01
C GLU A 185 32.23 35.33 -24.35
N PHE A 186 31.97 35.05 -25.61
CA PHE A 186 31.09 33.95 -26.05
C PHE A 186 31.58 32.58 -25.57
N MET A 187 32.89 32.35 -25.63
CA MET A 187 33.46 31.07 -25.13
C MET A 187 33.32 30.93 -23.61
N ARG A 188 33.41 32.05 -22.84
CA ARG A 188 33.14 32.01 -21.38
C ARG A 188 31.67 31.70 -21.10
N ASP A 189 30.76 32.31 -21.87
CA ASP A 189 29.31 32.06 -21.70
C ASP A 189 28.94 30.64 -22.05
N ILE A 190 29.48 30.08 -23.14
CA ILE A 190 29.29 28.66 -23.49
C ILE A 190 29.83 27.73 -22.38
N THR A 191 31.02 28.04 -21.86
CA THR A 191 31.60 27.24 -20.77
C THR A 191 30.75 27.32 -19.50
N ALA A 192 30.24 28.47 -19.12
CA ALA A 192 29.38 28.67 -17.97
C ALA A 192 28.07 27.88 -18.12
N GLU A 193 27.52 27.82 -19.34
CA GLU A 193 26.28 27.08 -19.60
C GLU A 193 26.52 25.54 -19.59
N ILE A 194 27.67 25.07 -20.07
CA ILE A 194 28.11 23.69 -19.94
C ILE A 194 28.24 23.28 -18.46
N ASP A 195 28.88 24.13 -17.65
CA ASP A 195 29.04 23.88 -16.21
C ASP A 195 27.69 23.86 -15.47
N ARG A 196 26.74 24.68 -15.92
CA ARG A 196 25.36 24.67 -15.42
C ARG A 196 24.64 23.37 -15.77
N GLU A 197 24.74 22.91 -17.03
CA GLU A 197 24.13 21.68 -17.48
C GLU A 197 24.70 20.47 -16.72
N ASN A 198 26.02 20.39 -16.53
CA ASN A 198 26.68 19.35 -15.75
C ASN A 198 26.17 19.33 -14.29
N ARG A 199 25.91 20.48 -13.67
CA ARG A 199 25.32 20.56 -12.33
C ARG A 199 23.91 19.99 -12.31
N ILE A 200 23.06 20.36 -13.29
CA ILE A 200 21.68 19.82 -13.41
C ILE A 200 21.73 18.30 -13.53
N ILE A 201 22.58 17.74 -14.40
CA ILE A 201 22.73 16.30 -14.60
C ILE A 201 23.19 15.59 -13.32
N THR A 202 24.17 16.18 -12.62
CA THR A 202 24.70 15.62 -11.35
C THR A 202 23.63 15.62 -10.26
N ASP A 203 22.86 16.69 -10.12
CA ASP A 203 21.75 16.82 -9.18
C ASP A 203 20.63 15.80 -9.47
N LEU A 204 20.29 15.65 -10.77
CA LEU A 204 19.32 14.65 -11.22
C LEU A 204 19.75 13.22 -10.89
N LEU A 205 21.01 12.86 -11.19
CA LEU A 205 21.56 11.54 -10.87
C LEU A 205 21.58 11.29 -9.38
N THR A 206 21.86 12.31 -8.57
CA THR A 206 21.83 12.23 -7.11
C THR A 206 20.42 11.98 -6.61
N LEU A 207 19.42 12.71 -7.11
CA LEU A 207 18.01 12.50 -6.78
C LEU A 207 17.53 11.08 -7.15
N VAL A 208 17.81 10.62 -8.38
CA VAL A 208 17.42 9.28 -8.83
C VAL A 208 18.06 8.18 -7.99
N LYS A 209 19.32 8.37 -7.55
CA LYS A 209 19.97 7.44 -6.63
C LYS A 209 19.32 7.43 -5.24
N MET A 210 18.88 8.60 -4.74
CA MET A 210 18.22 8.73 -3.43
C MET A 210 16.77 8.21 -3.43
N ASP A 211 16.06 8.24 -4.56
CA ASP A 211 14.68 7.75 -4.68
C ASP A 211 14.54 6.22 -4.65
N LYS A 212 15.63 5.49 -4.86
CA LYS A 212 15.59 4.02 -4.74
C LYS A 212 15.33 3.62 -3.29
N LYS A 213 14.25 2.83 -3.05
CA LYS A 213 13.87 2.32 -1.72
C LYS A 213 14.99 1.62 -0.93
N ASN A 214 16.07 1.22 -1.60
CA ASN A 214 17.25 0.57 -1.04
C ASN A 214 18.52 1.35 -1.39
N ALA A 215 18.47 2.71 -1.39
CA ALA A 215 19.69 3.48 -1.51
C ALA A 215 20.50 3.27 -0.21
N ASP A 216 21.54 2.47 -0.32
CA ASP A 216 22.42 2.14 0.80
C ASP A 216 23.08 3.42 1.33
N LEU A 217 22.81 3.75 2.59
CA LEU A 217 23.53 4.77 3.32
C LEU A 217 24.88 4.19 3.77
N GLN A 218 25.95 4.91 3.50
CA GLN A 218 27.27 4.62 4.07
C GLN A 218 27.40 5.31 5.44
N ILE A 219 26.69 4.77 6.42
CA ILE A 219 26.65 5.34 7.76
C ILE A 219 28.02 5.16 8.45
N GLN A 220 28.54 6.25 8.97
CA GLN A 220 29.76 6.31 9.77
C GLN A 220 29.52 7.15 11.01
N HIS A 221 30.16 6.78 12.11
CA HIS A 221 30.17 7.56 13.36
C HIS A 221 31.21 8.67 13.27
N MET A 222 30.78 9.93 13.35
CA MET A 222 31.68 11.06 13.15
C MET A 222 31.26 12.33 13.87
N SER A 223 32.19 13.28 13.98
CA SER A 223 31.95 14.60 14.58
C SER A 223 31.20 15.51 13.63
N ILE A 224 29.98 15.89 14.00
CA ILE A 224 29.15 16.84 13.22
C ILE A 224 29.79 18.25 13.26
N ASN A 225 30.43 18.63 14.37
CA ASN A 225 31.13 19.92 14.47
C ASN A 225 32.16 20.06 13.36
N GLN A 226 33.02 19.02 13.21
CA GLN A 226 34.08 19.04 12.20
C GLN A 226 33.51 19.10 10.78
N LEU A 227 32.47 18.33 10.51
CA LEU A 227 31.80 18.40 9.19
C LEU A 227 31.24 19.78 8.87
N LEU A 228 30.61 20.44 9.84
CA LEU A 228 30.09 21.80 9.63
C LEU A 228 31.22 22.81 9.43
N GLU A 229 32.31 22.74 10.18
CA GLU A 229 33.48 23.57 9.99
C GLU A 229 34.07 23.42 8.59
N ASP A 230 34.23 22.17 8.11
CA ASP A 230 34.78 21.90 6.78
C ASP A 230 33.87 22.40 5.66
N ILE A 231 32.53 22.28 5.81
CA ILE A 231 31.56 22.84 4.90
C ILE A 231 31.68 24.36 4.83
N LEU A 232 31.68 25.05 5.99
CA LEU A 232 31.73 26.49 6.04
C LEU A 232 33.09 27.02 5.52
N LYS A 233 34.19 26.36 5.82
CA LYS A 233 35.51 26.69 5.29
C LYS A 233 35.54 26.66 3.76
N ARG A 234 34.90 25.67 3.16
CA ARG A 234 34.79 25.53 1.70
C ARG A 234 33.90 26.62 1.06
N LEU A 235 32.85 27.05 1.76
CA LEU A 235 31.90 28.04 1.26
C LEU A 235 32.29 29.49 1.57
N ARG A 236 33.22 29.72 2.49
CA ARG A 236 33.72 31.06 2.88
C ARG A 236 34.16 31.94 1.69
N PRO A 237 34.93 31.44 0.69
CA PRO A 237 35.31 32.27 -0.48
C PRO A 237 34.14 32.74 -1.32
N ILE A 238 32.98 32.05 -1.28
CA ILE A 238 31.78 32.46 -1.99
C ILE A 238 31.04 33.54 -1.21
N ALA A 239 30.96 33.42 0.11
CA ALA A 239 30.38 34.39 1.01
C ALA A 239 31.16 35.71 1.03
N ASP A 240 32.50 35.63 1.09
CA ASP A 240 33.40 36.80 1.11
C ASP A 240 33.25 37.67 -0.14
N LYS A 241 32.94 37.10 -1.30
CA LYS A 241 32.67 37.86 -2.54
C LYS A 241 31.47 38.81 -2.44
N ARG A 242 30.55 38.55 -1.51
CA ARG A 242 29.34 39.34 -1.29
C ARG A 242 29.31 39.98 0.10
N ASN A 243 30.44 40.04 0.80
CA ASN A 243 30.58 40.51 2.19
C ASN A 243 29.56 39.87 3.14
N ILE A 244 29.29 38.55 3.01
CA ILE A 244 28.37 37.83 3.88
C ILE A 244 29.14 37.19 5.03
N ASP A 245 28.74 37.52 6.26
CA ASP A 245 29.33 36.94 7.46
C ASP A 245 28.84 35.49 7.65
N LEU A 246 29.78 34.50 7.60
CA LEU A 246 29.52 33.11 7.94
C LEU A 246 29.83 32.82 9.40
N ILE A 247 28.82 32.53 10.19
CA ILE A 247 28.91 32.33 11.64
C ILE A 247 28.60 30.85 11.97
N LEU A 248 29.48 30.20 12.73
CA LEU A 248 29.20 28.86 13.29
C LEU A 248 29.02 28.97 14.81
N ASP A 249 27.81 28.65 15.27
CA ASP A 249 27.49 28.56 16.70
C ASP A 249 27.42 27.09 17.12
N SER A 250 28.48 26.61 17.75
CA SER A 250 28.60 25.22 18.19
C SER A 250 29.21 25.18 19.61
N PHE A 251 28.33 24.94 20.59
CA PHE A 251 28.72 25.07 22.02
C PHE A 251 29.21 23.77 22.64
N ARG A 252 29.00 22.63 22.02
CA ARG A 252 29.40 21.32 22.54
C ARG A 252 29.76 20.35 21.41
N PRO A 253 30.62 19.35 21.66
CA PRO A 253 30.88 18.28 20.71
C PRO A 253 29.63 17.45 20.48
N VAL A 254 29.32 17.15 19.22
CA VAL A 254 28.23 16.29 18.80
C VAL A 254 28.76 15.23 17.86
N GLU A 255 28.64 13.97 18.27
CA GLU A 255 28.97 12.82 17.45
C GLU A 255 27.67 12.10 17.04
N ALA A 256 27.56 11.68 15.80
CA ALA A 256 26.37 11.02 15.28
C ALA A 256 26.69 10.05 14.13
N ASP A 257 25.75 9.15 13.88
CA ASP A 257 25.81 8.18 12.80
C ASP A 257 25.17 8.78 11.53
N VAL A 258 26.01 9.20 10.57
CA VAL A 258 25.55 9.83 9.33
C VAL A 258 26.32 9.31 8.11
N ASP A 259 25.69 9.44 6.93
CA ASP A 259 26.39 9.33 5.64
C ASP A 259 27.03 10.68 5.33
N GLU A 260 28.35 10.74 5.41
CA GLU A 260 29.15 11.96 5.24
C GLU A 260 28.82 12.71 3.96
N LEU A 261 28.75 11.99 2.83
CA LEU A 261 28.54 12.61 1.51
C LEU A 261 27.14 13.22 1.40
N LYS A 262 26.13 12.48 1.82
CA LYS A 262 24.74 12.94 1.74
C LYS A 262 24.44 14.05 2.74
N PHE A 263 24.97 13.95 3.96
CA PHE A 263 24.85 15.00 4.97
C PHE A 263 25.56 16.27 4.54
N THR A 264 26.81 16.16 4.08
CA THR A 264 27.59 17.28 3.56
C THR A 264 26.87 17.97 2.38
N SER A 265 26.33 17.18 1.44
CA SER A 265 25.55 17.72 0.32
C SER A 265 24.32 18.50 0.81
N ALA A 266 23.57 17.95 1.76
CA ALA A 266 22.36 18.57 2.30
C ALA A 266 22.66 19.93 2.96
N ILE A 267 23.67 19.97 3.85
CA ILE A 267 24.02 21.20 4.57
C ILE A 267 24.68 22.22 3.63
N SER A 268 25.54 21.77 2.70
CA SER A 268 26.11 22.66 1.69
C SER A 268 25.04 23.36 0.87
N ASN A 269 24.01 22.62 0.40
CA ASN A 269 22.90 23.19 -0.34
C ASN A 269 22.12 24.26 0.46
N LEU A 270 21.91 24.04 1.77
CA LEU A 270 21.24 25.03 2.63
C LEU A 270 22.09 26.30 2.79
N VAL A 271 23.39 26.13 3.07
CA VAL A 271 24.31 27.26 3.27
C VAL A 271 24.54 28.01 1.94
N GLU A 272 24.69 27.30 0.82
CA GLU A 272 24.80 27.92 -0.51
C GLU A 272 23.55 28.73 -0.86
N ASN A 273 22.36 28.22 -0.57
CA ASN A 273 21.11 28.97 -0.76
C ASN A 273 21.05 30.20 0.15
N ALA A 274 21.45 30.07 1.43
CA ALA A 274 21.50 31.15 2.38
C ALA A 274 22.47 32.28 1.95
N ILE A 275 23.61 31.94 1.33
CA ILE A 275 24.54 32.92 0.74
C ILE A 275 23.95 33.55 -0.54
N LYS A 276 23.40 32.73 -1.40
CA LYS A 276 22.95 33.07 -2.73
C LYS A 276 21.75 34.01 -2.72
N TYR A 277 20.78 33.77 -1.85
CA TYR A 277 19.56 34.56 -1.70
C TYR A 277 19.65 35.59 -0.57
N ASN A 278 20.89 35.85 -0.08
CA ASN A 278 21.13 36.87 0.92
C ASN A 278 21.13 38.29 0.29
N VAL A 279 21.05 39.27 1.17
CA VAL A 279 21.37 40.67 0.85
C VAL A 279 22.89 40.86 0.98
N ASP A 280 23.44 41.84 0.26
CA ASP A 280 24.86 42.20 0.41
C ASP A 280 25.11 42.75 1.84
N ASP A 281 26.27 42.49 2.39
CA ASP A 281 26.63 42.80 3.78
C ASP A 281 25.71 42.07 4.82
N GLY A 282 25.08 40.96 4.44
CA GLY A 282 24.24 40.15 5.31
C GLY A 282 25.01 39.12 6.10
N TRP A 283 24.28 38.21 6.75
CA TRP A 283 24.88 37.15 7.54
C TRP A 283 24.19 35.80 7.26
N VAL A 284 24.94 34.69 7.46
CA VAL A 284 24.46 33.32 7.50
C VAL A 284 24.96 32.69 8.77
N ARG A 285 24.06 32.21 9.61
CA ARG A 285 24.37 31.54 10.88
C ARG A 285 24.02 30.08 10.82
N VAL A 286 24.99 29.22 11.08
CA VAL A 286 24.81 27.78 11.22
C VAL A 286 24.96 27.45 12.69
N SER A 287 23.91 26.91 13.32
CA SER A 287 23.95 26.53 14.74
C SER A 287 23.79 25.02 14.88
N LEU A 288 24.61 24.43 15.77
CA LEU A 288 24.54 22.99 16.12
C LEU A 288 24.12 22.83 17.55
N ASP A 289 23.07 22.08 17.79
CA ASP A 289 22.61 21.65 19.11
C ASP A 289 22.27 20.16 19.10
N ALA A 290 22.16 19.51 20.27
CA ALA A 290 21.74 18.12 20.38
C ALA A 290 21.01 17.88 21.71
N ASP A 291 20.05 16.99 21.71
CA ASP A 291 19.48 16.37 22.90
C ASP A 291 20.01 14.93 23.07
N HIS A 292 19.33 14.11 23.87
CA HIS A 292 19.70 12.71 24.10
C HIS A 292 19.35 11.74 22.96
N LYS A 293 18.63 12.20 21.93
CA LYS A 293 18.15 11.37 20.81
C LYS A 293 18.51 11.94 19.45
N PHE A 294 18.52 13.27 19.32
CA PHE A 294 18.67 13.96 18.06
C PHE A 294 19.72 15.04 18.15
N PHE A 295 20.32 15.34 17.01
CA PHE A 295 21.01 16.60 16.81
C PHE A 295 20.25 17.50 15.84
N TYR A 296 20.49 18.79 15.97
CA TYR A 296 19.80 19.86 15.28
C TYR A 296 20.81 20.76 14.61
N VAL A 297 20.69 20.92 13.28
CA VAL A 297 21.44 21.92 12.54
C VAL A 297 20.46 22.98 12.06
N THR A 298 20.66 24.21 12.50
CA THR A 298 19.88 25.35 12.07
C THR A 298 20.70 26.20 11.12
N VAL A 299 20.20 26.50 9.93
CA VAL A 299 20.80 27.42 8.97
C VAL A 299 19.86 28.60 8.84
N ALA A 300 20.28 29.74 9.35
CA ALA A 300 19.53 31.01 9.33
C ALA A 300 20.27 32.05 8.49
N ASP A 301 19.55 32.84 7.74
CA ASP A 301 20.05 33.92 6.90
C ASP A 301 19.26 35.24 7.06
N SER A 302 19.90 36.34 6.71
CA SER A 302 19.31 37.68 6.66
C SER A 302 18.84 38.09 5.27
N GLY A 303 18.59 37.10 4.40
CA GLY A 303 18.27 37.30 2.98
C GLY A 303 16.87 37.79 2.70
N MET A 304 16.47 37.66 1.43
CA MET A 304 15.18 38.14 0.94
C MET A 304 13.96 37.41 1.51
N GLY A 305 14.18 36.29 2.20
CA GLY A 305 13.09 35.44 2.72
C GLY A 305 12.33 34.70 1.63
N ILE A 306 11.26 34.01 2.04
CA ILE A 306 10.42 33.17 1.18
C ILE A 306 8.96 33.57 1.41
N PRO A 307 8.20 33.89 0.35
CA PRO A 307 6.76 34.15 0.46
C PRO A 307 6.01 32.98 1.05
N GLU A 308 4.98 33.23 1.86
CA GLU A 308 4.20 32.23 2.58
C GLU A 308 3.59 31.17 1.65
N ASP A 309 3.05 31.59 0.51
CA ASP A 309 2.46 30.70 -0.51
C ASP A 309 3.47 29.73 -1.12
N SER A 310 4.76 30.05 -1.02
CA SER A 310 5.85 29.23 -1.56
C SER A 310 6.42 28.22 -0.57
N LEU A 311 6.25 28.45 0.75
CA LEU A 311 6.86 27.62 1.81
C LEU A 311 6.52 26.14 1.71
N SER A 312 5.31 25.79 1.30
CA SER A 312 4.89 24.40 1.13
C SER A 312 5.54 23.73 -0.08
N ARG A 313 5.95 24.53 -1.09
CA ARG A 313 6.40 24.05 -2.40
C ARG A 313 7.90 24.11 -2.62
N ILE A 314 8.67 24.84 -1.81
CA ILE A 314 10.13 24.99 -1.99
C ILE A 314 10.91 23.67 -2.00
N PHE A 315 10.34 22.57 -1.48
CA PHE A 315 10.92 21.23 -1.49
C PHE A 315 10.51 20.39 -2.71
N GLU A 316 9.62 20.93 -3.57
CA GLU A 316 9.26 20.28 -4.84
C GLU A 316 10.44 20.38 -5.82
N ARG A 317 10.58 19.38 -6.69
CA ARG A 317 11.65 19.34 -7.69
C ARG A 317 11.44 20.43 -8.72
N PHE A 318 12.51 21.15 -9.10
CA PHE A 318 12.48 22.28 -10.05
C PHE A 318 11.64 23.48 -9.62
N TYR A 319 11.12 23.48 -8.39
CA TYR A 319 10.37 24.62 -7.89
C TYR A 319 11.29 25.81 -7.61
N ARG A 320 10.85 26.99 -8.01
CA ARG A 320 11.54 28.27 -7.80
C ARG A 320 10.51 29.35 -7.55
N VAL A 321 10.73 30.19 -6.55
CA VAL A 321 9.82 31.29 -6.18
C VAL A 321 9.67 32.30 -7.33
N ASP A 322 10.77 32.65 -7.99
CA ASP A 322 10.76 33.54 -9.14
C ASP A 322 11.60 32.97 -10.30
N LYS A 323 10.95 32.73 -11.45
CA LYS A 323 11.59 32.14 -12.63
C LYS A 323 12.42 33.19 -13.42
N SER A 324 12.16 34.49 -13.27
CA SER A 324 12.81 35.55 -14.04
C SER A 324 14.13 36.00 -13.43
N HIS A 325 14.16 36.38 -12.17
CA HIS A 325 15.38 36.76 -11.45
C HIS A 325 16.31 35.61 -11.15
N SER A 326 15.78 34.41 -11.05
CA SER A 326 16.56 33.23 -10.69
C SER A 326 17.42 32.66 -11.83
N ARG A 327 17.28 33.13 -13.08
CA ARG A 327 18.22 32.81 -14.17
C ARG A 327 19.57 33.50 -13.98
N GLU A 328 19.57 34.74 -13.54
CA GLU A 328 20.80 35.51 -13.21
C GLU A 328 21.51 34.94 -11.98
N ILE A 329 20.75 34.52 -10.98
CA ILE A 329 21.25 33.94 -9.71
C ILE A 329 21.69 32.48 -9.86
N GLY A 330 21.33 31.75 -10.94
CA GLY A 330 21.81 30.40 -11.31
C GLY A 330 21.47 29.30 -10.30
N GLY A 331 20.29 28.67 -10.34
CA GLY A 331 19.92 27.52 -9.51
C GLY A 331 19.18 26.44 -10.29
N THR A 332 19.34 25.19 -9.93
CA THR A 332 18.71 24.05 -10.57
C THR A 332 17.27 23.80 -10.10
N GLY A 333 16.88 24.35 -8.94
CA GLY A 333 15.63 24.02 -8.26
C GLY A 333 15.58 22.60 -7.67
N LEU A 334 16.74 21.92 -7.64
CA LEU A 334 16.86 20.54 -7.13
C LEU A 334 17.50 20.47 -5.74
N GLY A 335 18.26 21.49 -5.34
CA GLY A 335 19.03 21.47 -4.10
C GLY A 335 18.21 21.20 -2.83
N LEU A 336 17.07 21.91 -2.65
CA LEU A 336 16.20 21.69 -1.48
C LEU A 336 15.49 20.33 -1.52
N ALA A 337 15.14 19.81 -2.70
CA ALA A 337 14.60 18.46 -2.86
C ALA A 337 15.66 17.39 -2.50
N ILE A 338 16.93 17.58 -2.90
CA ILE A 338 18.06 16.73 -2.51
C ILE A 338 18.26 16.77 -1.01
N THR A 339 18.26 17.98 -0.42
CA THR A 339 18.38 18.17 1.04
C THR A 339 17.28 17.42 1.79
N LYS A 340 16.03 17.57 1.40
CA LYS A 340 14.90 16.87 2.01
C LYS A 340 15.05 15.36 1.91
N SER A 341 15.43 14.84 0.73
CA SER A 341 15.67 13.40 0.53
C SER A 341 16.79 12.89 1.40
N ALA A 342 17.93 13.59 1.48
CA ALA A 342 19.05 13.21 2.32
C ALA A 342 18.68 13.17 3.81
N VAL A 343 17.97 14.18 4.31
CA VAL A 343 17.49 14.24 5.71
C VAL A 343 16.52 13.10 6.01
N LEU A 344 15.56 12.83 5.11
CA LEU A 344 14.60 11.72 5.27
C LEU A 344 15.28 10.34 5.26
N MET A 345 16.31 10.15 4.44
CA MET A 345 17.12 8.91 4.45
C MET A 345 17.78 8.69 5.81
N HIS A 346 18.23 9.75 6.49
CA HIS A 346 18.76 9.71 7.86
C HIS A 346 17.68 9.60 8.94
N LYS A 347 16.40 9.31 8.56
CA LYS A 347 15.25 9.27 9.48
C LYS A 347 15.01 10.61 10.20
N GLY A 348 15.48 11.68 9.62
CA GLY A 348 15.36 13.04 10.15
C GLY A 348 14.12 13.77 9.62
N SER A 349 14.01 15.04 10.00
CA SER A 349 13.01 15.98 9.48
C SER A 349 13.65 17.32 9.15
N LEU A 350 13.10 17.98 8.14
CA LEU A 350 13.50 19.30 7.67
C LEU A 350 12.29 20.24 7.74
N THR A 351 12.44 21.34 8.47
CA THR A 351 11.41 22.38 8.59
C THR A 351 11.98 23.73 8.21
N VAL A 352 11.13 24.67 7.79
CA VAL A 352 11.50 26.01 7.40
C VAL A 352 10.55 27.01 8.03
N THR A 353 11.10 28.12 8.49
CA THR A 353 10.37 29.32 8.86
C THR A 353 10.99 30.50 8.13
N SER A 354 10.20 31.31 7.47
CA SER A 354 10.70 32.45 6.72
C SER A 354 9.65 33.55 6.67
N THR A 355 10.10 34.79 6.60
CA THR A 355 9.28 35.95 6.34
C THR A 355 9.92 36.75 5.21
N GLU A 356 9.14 37.07 4.20
CA GLU A 356 9.62 37.86 3.06
C GLU A 356 10.27 39.18 3.53
N GLY A 357 11.48 39.45 3.06
CA GLY A 357 12.27 40.61 3.46
C GLY A 357 13.00 40.51 4.81
N GLN A 358 12.87 39.41 5.56
CA GLN A 358 13.52 39.24 6.87
C GLN A 358 14.47 38.03 6.96
N GLY A 359 14.58 37.23 5.88
CA GLY A 359 15.42 36.05 5.82
C GLY A 359 14.67 34.76 6.08
N SER A 360 15.43 33.66 6.12
CA SER A 360 14.92 32.31 6.29
C SER A 360 15.68 31.54 7.36
N CYS A 361 15.00 30.56 7.95
CA CYS A 361 15.58 29.67 8.95
C CYS A 361 15.19 28.23 8.63
N PHE A 362 16.14 27.39 8.26
CA PHE A 362 15.97 25.96 8.01
C PHE A 362 16.46 25.17 9.21
N LEU A 363 15.63 24.28 9.75
CA LEU A 363 15.95 23.39 10.85
C LEU A 363 16.01 21.95 10.35
N VAL A 364 17.18 21.35 10.42
CA VAL A 364 17.47 19.92 10.16
C VAL A 364 17.54 19.20 11.49
N LYS A 365 16.72 18.17 11.68
CA LYS A 365 16.71 17.31 12.85
C LYS A 365 17.04 15.89 12.42
N ILE A 366 18.10 15.28 12.98
CA ILE A 366 18.54 13.91 12.64
C ILE A 366 18.80 13.13 13.94
N PRO A 367 18.46 11.82 14.00
CA PRO A 367 18.83 10.97 15.14
C PRO A 367 20.34 10.86 15.32
N LEU A 368 20.82 10.87 16.57
CA LEU A 368 22.25 10.66 16.88
C LEU A 368 22.73 9.27 16.47
N THR A 369 21.86 8.26 16.60
CA THR A 369 22.15 6.87 16.22
C THR A 369 21.25 6.45 15.07
N TYR A 370 21.84 5.88 14.02
CA TYR A 370 21.08 5.36 12.89
C TYR A 370 20.65 3.92 13.16
N ILE A 371 19.33 3.69 13.19
CA ILE A 371 18.74 2.36 13.32
C ILE A 371 18.26 1.93 11.92
N ALA A 372 18.93 0.95 11.33
CA ALA A 372 18.48 0.32 10.10
C ALA A 372 17.15 -0.41 10.36
N SER A 373 16.12 -0.11 9.57
CA SER A 373 14.78 -0.72 9.69
C SER A 373 14.64 -1.88 8.71
#